data_04eb004d7d23666933e9e96d9de6290b
#
_entry.id   04eb004d7d23666933e9e96d9de6290b
#
_cell.length_a   1.000
_cell.length_b   1.000
_cell.length_c   1.000
_cell.angle_alpha   90.00
_cell.angle_beta   90.00
_cell.angle_gamma   90.00
#
_symmetry.space_group_name_H-M   'P 1'
#
loop_
_entity.id
_entity.type
_entity.pdbx_description
1 polymer ?
#
loop_
_entity_poly.entity_id
_entity_poly.type
_entity_poly.pdbx_seq_one_letter_code
_entity_poly.pdbx_strand_id
1 'polypeptide(L)'
;MSKPLISLAIIAASAGLAYAPLPGVNQTITIVSGSELQEPLKLLETRFEQQNPAIQINLEFQGSQDIVNKYIDDNNDFEPTVLIPANGQLLDELSQRWQAQYGDEPFYETPQPIAKTMLVAVSWPERAQALFPGGEFQWQRLEDAMENGNWDEIGGNAAWGSFDFVTTDPTRSNSGQLTMSLWSQSEANSNTLNTADFGKNNVQTLFGLVKRSVYQPPRSTDILLQEFITRGPNDADIATVYESIALHRWEQSSATQGQPYQILYLDPTIETVSTAAIVRRDISGGEAKAAQQFIDFLLAPEQQAVFIQHGFRPMNAKVDLTSVPNSPWSKNIPGATTDLTGQVSIPPDRSVVEEVIRQWQRAN
;
A
#
# COMPACT_ATOMS: atom_id res chain seq x y z
N MET A 1 53.00 -4.51 38.22
CA MET A 1 52.48 -4.05 36.90
C MET A 1 52.94 -2.61 36.65
N SER A 2 53.51 -2.30 35.50
CA SER A 2 53.99 -0.96 35.17
C SER A 2 52.83 0.00 34.94
N LYS A 3 52.99 1.28 35.38
CA LYS A 3 51.94 2.33 35.20
C LYS A 3 51.36 2.42 33.78
N PRO A 4 52.11 2.23 32.67
CA PRO A 4 51.57 2.26 31.31
C PRO A 4 50.64 1.07 31.00
N LEU A 5 50.86 -0.11 31.59
CA LEU A 5 49.99 -1.25 31.41
C LEU A 5 48.62 -1.05 32.11
N ILE A 6 48.60 -0.38 33.26
CA ILE A 6 47.37 -0.04 33.97
C ILE A 6 46.57 1.00 33.17
N SER A 7 47.22 2.02 32.60
CA SER A 7 46.58 3.04 31.78
C SER A 7 45.99 2.45 30.49
N LEU A 8 46.68 1.52 29.82
CA LEU A 8 46.19 0.85 28.63
C LEU A 8 44.99 -0.05 28.93
N ALA A 9 44.99 -0.74 30.09
CA ALA A 9 43.87 -1.57 30.52
C ALA A 9 42.63 -0.74 30.87
N ILE A 10 42.81 0.46 31.46
CA ILE A 10 41.70 1.38 31.75
C ILE A 10 41.10 1.96 30.46
N ILE A 11 41.94 2.33 29.48
CA ILE A 11 41.46 2.83 28.18
C ILE A 11 40.74 1.73 27.40
N ALA A 12 41.25 0.51 27.40
CA ALA A 12 40.56 -0.63 26.74
C ALA A 12 39.24 -0.99 27.43
N ALA A 13 39.20 -0.94 28.77
CA ALA A 13 37.99 -1.19 29.53
C ALA A 13 36.93 -0.07 29.35
N SER A 14 37.35 1.20 29.31
CA SER A 14 36.45 2.33 29.05
C SER A 14 35.92 2.34 27.62
N ALA A 15 36.78 2.02 26.63
CA ALA A 15 36.33 1.82 25.25
C ALA A 15 35.37 0.63 25.13
N GLY A 16 35.64 -0.52 25.76
CA GLY A 16 34.74 -1.65 25.81
C GLY A 16 33.39 -1.36 26.45
N LEU A 17 33.36 -0.55 27.50
CA LEU A 17 32.14 -0.09 28.16
C LEU A 17 31.37 0.96 27.35
N ALA A 18 32.08 1.81 26.58
CA ALA A 18 31.45 2.80 25.71
C ALA A 18 30.77 2.18 24.47
N TYR A 19 31.20 0.98 24.06
CA TYR A 19 30.64 0.24 22.92
C TYR A 19 29.86 -1.01 23.35
N ALA A 20 29.86 -1.39 24.63
CA ALA A 20 28.99 -2.45 25.11
C ALA A 20 27.55 -1.96 25.14
N PRO A 21 26.57 -2.66 24.54
CA PRO A 21 25.18 -2.32 24.75
C PRO A 21 24.91 -2.36 26.26
N LEU A 22 24.38 -1.29 26.81
CA LEU A 22 24.01 -1.24 28.24
C LEU A 22 22.97 -2.31 28.49
N PRO A 23 23.19 -3.31 29.35
CA PRO A 23 22.19 -4.30 29.65
C PRO A 23 20.97 -3.60 30.28
N GLY A 24 19.81 -3.67 29.60
CA GLY A 24 18.54 -3.19 30.15
C GLY A 24 18.04 -1.85 29.59
N VAL A 25 18.63 -1.27 28.55
CA VAL A 25 17.98 -0.19 27.79
C VAL A 25 17.14 -0.83 26.68
N ASN A 26 15.86 -1.09 26.99
CA ASN A 26 14.91 -1.48 25.99
C ASN A 26 14.61 -0.27 25.10
N GLN A 27 14.70 -0.45 23.77
CA GLN A 27 14.25 0.54 22.81
C GLN A 27 12.83 0.16 22.37
N THR A 28 11.93 1.12 22.33
CA THR A 28 10.61 0.93 21.71
C THR A 28 10.57 1.78 20.46
N ILE A 29 10.22 1.17 19.32
CA ILE A 29 10.06 1.87 18.05
C ILE A 29 8.63 1.73 17.56
N THR A 30 8.05 2.81 17.06
CA THR A 30 6.70 2.80 16.49
C THR A 30 6.78 2.85 14.98
N ILE A 31 6.27 1.80 14.33
CA ILE A 31 6.21 1.66 12.88
C ILE A 31 4.81 2.02 12.40
N VAL A 32 4.68 3.09 11.62
CA VAL A 32 3.40 3.49 11.03
C VAL A 32 3.38 3.06 9.56
N SER A 33 2.52 2.14 9.23
CA SER A 33 2.49 1.51 7.90
C SER A 33 1.14 1.60 7.22
N GLY A 34 1.15 1.50 5.89
CA GLY A 34 -0.05 1.23 5.11
C GLY A 34 -0.67 -0.11 5.52
N SER A 35 -2.00 -0.19 5.41
CA SER A 35 -2.76 -1.37 5.88
C SER A 35 -2.47 -2.64 5.07
N GLU A 36 -1.97 -2.54 3.86
CA GLU A 36 -1.60 -3.66 3.01
C GLU A 36 -0.44 -4.49 3.57
N LEU A 37 0.41 -3.88 4.40
CA LEU A 37 1.54 -4.55 5.06
C LEU A 37 1.18 -5.13 6.43
N GLN A 38 -0.06 -5.02 6.89
CA GLN A 38 -0.45 -5.39 8.26
C GLN A 38 -0.08 -6.83 8.59
N GLU A 39 -0.47 -7.78 7.77
CA GLU A 39 -0.26 -9.20 8.06
C GLU A 39 1.23 -9.62 8.00
N PRO A 40 2.00 -9.27 6.95
CA PRO A 40 3.43 -9.59 6.96
C PRO A 40 4.20 -8.89 8.07
N LEU A 41 3.89 -7.62 8.39
CA LEU A 41 4.61 -6.91 9.45
C LEU A 41 4.35 -7.48 10.84
N LYS A 42 3.14 -7.92 11.19
CA LYS A 42 2.85 -8.59 12.46
C LYS A 42 3.68 -9.88 12.65
N LEU A 43 3.83 -10.66 11.57
CA LEU A 43 4.66 -11.86 11.61
C LEU A 43 6.15 -11.50 11.75
N LEU A 44 6.60 -10.47 11.02
CA LEU A 44 7.99 -10.03 11.02
C LEU A 44 8.38 -9.33 12.32
N GLU A 45 7.48 -8.55 12.94
CA GLU A 45 7.60 -8.00 14.29
C GLU A 45 7.92 -9.11 15.29
N THR A 46 7.05 -10.13 15.36
CA THR A 46 7.23 -11.26 16.28
C THR A 46 8.58 -11.95 16.09
N ARG A 47 9.01 -12.18 14.84
CA ARG A 47 10.33 -12.80 14.54
C ARG A 47 11.49 -11.90 14.92
N PHE A 48 11.38 -10.59 14.66
CA PHE A 48 12.42 -9.63 14.98
C PHE A 48 12.64 -9.50 16.48
N GLU A 49 11.57 -9.36 17.27
CA GLU A 49 11.63 -9.24 18.73
C GLU A 49 12.19 -10.49 19.41
N GLN A 50 11.89 -11.69 18.88
CA GLN A 50 12.51 -12.92 19.34
C GLN A 50 14.03 -12.93 19.15
N GLN A 51 14.53 -12.34 18.07
CA GLN A 51 15.96 -12.23 17.77
C GLN A 51 16.63 -11.05 18.46
N ASN A 52 15.85 -10.02 18.81
CA ASN A 52 16.32 -8.76 19.38
C ASN A 52 15.50 -8.38 20.64
N PRO A 53 15.60 -9.13 21.76
CA PRO A 53 14.72 -8.97 22.92
C PRO A 53 14.86 -7.62 23.65
N ALA A 54 15.86 -6.81 23.30
CA ALA A 54 16.02 -5.45 23.78
C ALA A 54 15.29 -4.38 22.95
N ILE A 55 14.62 -4.78 21.85
CA ILE A 55 13.86 -3.89 20.98
C ILE A 55 12.41 -4.36 20.98
N GLN A 56 11.49 -3.44 21.25
CA GLN A 56 10.04 -3.65 21.12
C GLN A 56 9.51 -2.84 19.95
N ILE A 57 8.54 -3.39 19.22
CA ILE A 57 7.90 -2.73 18.10
C ILE A 57 6.42 -2.49 18.42
N ASN A 58 5.96 -1.27 18.18
CA ASN A 58 4.55 -0.95 18.12
C ASN A 58 4.15 -0.77 16.66
N LEU A 59 3.18 -1.54 16.17
CA LEU A 59 2.68 -1.42 14.82
C LEU A 59 1.39 -0.60 14.78
N GLU A 60 1.39 0.47 13.99
CA GLU A 60 0.23 1.32 13.72
C GLU A 60 -0.10 1.29 12.24
N PHE A 61 -1.39 1.14 11.89
CA PHE A 61 -1.82 1.03 10.50
C PHE A 61 -2.77 2.17 10.12
N GLN A 62 -2.42 2.88 9.03
CA GLN A 62 -3.16 4.04 8.54
C GLN A 62 -3.29 3.99 7.01
N GLY A 63 -4.17 4.80 6.44
CA GLY A 63 -4.13 5.10 5.01
C GLY A 63 -2.84 5.84 4.68
N SER A 64 -2.23 5.53 3.54
CA SER A 64 -0.89 6.04 3.22
C SER A 64 -0.82 7.57 3.13
N GLN A 65 -1.90 8.25 2.68
CA GLN A 65 -1.97 9.71 2.72
C GLN A 65 -2.16 10.24 4.16
N ASP A 66 -2.91 9.51 4.99
CA ASP A 66 -3.06 9.85 6.41
C ASP A 66 -1.71 9.78 7.14
N ILE A 67 -0.82 8.84 6.80
CA ILE A 67 0.54 8.74 7.37
C ILE A 67 1.28 10.07 7.18
N VAL A 68 1.29 10.61 5.96
CA VAL A 68 1.95 11.87 5.64
C VAL A 68 1.30 13.05 6.35
N ASN A 69 -0.01 13.17 6.22
CA ASN A 69 -0.75 14.31 6.76
C ASN A 69 -0.63 14.39 8.28
N LYS A 70 -0.88 13.28 8.99
CA LYS A 70 -0.83 13.25 10.44
C LYS A 70 0.58 13.47 10.99
N TYR A 71 1.62 12.96 10.28
CA TYR A 71 2.99 13.20 10.70
C TYR A 71 3.37 14.68 10.58
N ILE A 72 3.02 15.34 9.46
CA ILE A 72 3.30 16.76 9.26
C ILE A 72 2.53 17.63 10.26
N ASP A 73 1.22 17.35 10.42
CA ASP A 73 0.31 18.14 11.24
C ASP A 73 0.44 17.82 12.75
N ASP A 74 1.36 16.91 13.11
CA ASP A 74 1.56 16.45 14.49
C ASP A 74 0.28 15.96 15.16
N ASN A 75 -0.48 15.15 14.43
CA ASN A 75 -1.82 14.70 14.81
C ASN A 75 -1.93 13.17 14.96
N ASN A 76 -0.87 12.53 15.44
CA ASN A 76 -0.89 11.18 15.99
C ASN A 76 -0.98 11.25 17.51
N ASP A 77 -1.54 10.23 18.13
CA ASP A 77 -1.57 10.05 19.60
C ASP A 77 -0.37 9.20 20.09
N PHE A 78 0.64 9.04 19.24
CA PHE A 78 1.90 8.35 19.46
C PHE A 78 3.02 9.00 18.65
N GLU A 79 4.29 8.71 19.02
CA GLU A 79 5.47 9.21 18.31
C GLU A 79 5.93 8.18 17.26
N PRO A 80 5.81 8.48 15.95
CA PRO A 80 6.33 7.63 14.89
C PRO A 80 7.87 7.56 14.90
N THR A 81 8.42 6.34 14.74
CA THR A 81 9.86 6.15 14.51
C THR A 81 10.15 5.84 13.04
N VAL A 82 9.29 5.04 12.41
CA VAL A 82 9.39 4.67 10.99
C VAL A 82 8.05 4.87 10.31
N LEU A 83 8.07 5.44 9.11
CA LEU A 83 6.92 5.55 8.23
C LEU A 83 7.08 4.61 7.04
N ILE A 84 6.05 3.83 6.72
CA ILE A 84 6.04 2.89 5.60
C ILE A 84 4.73 3.05 4.80
N PRO A 85 4.59 4.10 3.98
CA PRO A 85 3.44 4.20 3.08
C PRO A 85 3.53 3.19 1.93
N ALA A 86 2.41 2.91 1.28
CA ALA A 86 2.31 2.01 0.13
C ALA A 86 3.11 2.48 -1.09
N ASN A 87 3.48 3.75 -1.13
CA ASN A 87 4.17 4.39 -2.25
C ASN A 87 5.25 5.35 -1.74
N GLY A 88 6.49 5.15 -2.17
CA GLY A 88 7.63 5.99 -1.79
C GLY A 88 7.48 7.47 -2.18
N GLN A 89 6.72 7.81 -3.22
CA GLN A 89 6.47 9.21 -3.60
C GLN A 89 5.73 10.01 -2.52
N LEU A 90 4.99 9.33 -1.62
CA LEU A 90 4.39 9.97 -0.45
C LEU A 90 5.44 10.44 0.57
N LEU A 91 6.60 9.77 0.64
CA LEU A 91 7.73 10.23 1.45
C LEU A 91 8.43 11.43 0.79
N ASP A 92 8.48 11.47 -0.54
CA ASP A 92 8.97 12.66 -1.28
C ASP A 92 8.03 13.85 -1.04
N GLU A 93 6.71 13.64 -1.05
CA GLU A 93 5.73 14.66 -0.67
C GLU A 93 5.97 15.16 0.77
N LEU A 94 6.14 14.22 1.71
CA LEU A 94 6.42 14.55 3.10
C LEU A 94 7.69 15.40 3.21
N SER A 95 8.78 15.00 2.55
CA SER A 95 10.04 15.72 2.59
C SER A 95 9.91 17.15 2.05
N GLN A 96 9.22 17.34 0.93
CA GLN A 96 8.99 18.67 0.35
C GLN A 96 8.13 19.58 1.24
N ARG A 97 7.05 19.05 1.81
CA ARG A 97 6.17 19.80 2.74
C ARG A 97 6.90 20.14 4.04
N TRP A 98 7.68 19.18 4.56
CA TRP A 98 8.49 19.36 5.75
C TRP A 98 9.56 20.43 5.57
N GLN A 99 10.33 20.35 4.48
CA GLN A 99 11.35 21.31 4.15
C GLN A 99 10.78 22.73 3.97
N ALA A 100 9.59 22.85 3.36
CA ALA A 100 8.90 24.13 3.22
C ALA A 100 8.45 24.71 4.57
N GLN A 101 8.11 23.89 5.56
CA GLN A 101 7.60 24.30 6.86
C GLN A 101 8.70 24.50 7.91
N TYR A 102 9.71 23.62 7.94
CA TYR A 102 10.73 23.56 9.00
C TYR A 102 12.15 23.89 8.51
N GLY A 103 12.43 23.78 7.20
CA GLY A 103 13.71 24.16 6.60
C GLY A 103 14.81 23.11 6.72
N ASP A 104 14.52 21.91 7.18
CA ASP A 104 15.45 20.80 7.37
C ASP A 104 14.92 19.49 6.77
N GLU A 105 15.69 18.41 6.87
CA GLU A 105 15.32 17.09 6.35
C GLU A 105 14.55 16.28 7.39
N PRO A 106 13.40 15.65 7.03
CA PRO A 106 12.57 14.90 7.96
C PRO A 106 13.13 13.52 8.31
N PHE A 107 14.04 12.97 7.51
CA PHE A 107 14.54 11.60 7.64
C PHE A 107 15.98 11.54 8.08
N TYR A 108 16.33 10.48 8.83
CA TYR A 108 17.72 10.22 9.24
C TYR A 108 18.58 9.81 8.05
N GLU A 109 18.04 8.97 7.17
CA GLU A 109 18.71 8.42 5.99
C GLU A 109 17.77 8.41 4.79
N THR A 110 18.28 8.05 3.63
CA THR A 110 17.47 7.87 2.42
C THR A 110 16.45 6.75 2.64
N PRO A 111 15.16 6.99 2.37
CA PRO A 111 14.11 5.96 2.48
C PRO A 111 14.45 4.71 1.68
N GLN A 112 14.14 3.53 2.23
CA GLN A 112 14.50 2.24 1.65
C GLN A 112 13.27 1.48 1.16
N PRO A 113 13.20 1.08 -0.12
CA PRO A 113 12.11 0.27 -0.65
C PRO A 113 12.16 -1.15 -0.10
N ILE A 114 11.02 -1.66 0.36
CA ILE A 114 10.94 -2.96 1.05
C ILE A 114 10.06 -4.01 0.36
N ALA A 115 9.02 -3.60 -0.35
CA ALA A 115 8.10 -4.53 -1.03
C ALA A 115 7.38 -3.82 -2.19
N LYS A 116 6.91 -4.61 -3.17
CA LYS A 116 6.17 -4.10 -4.34
C LYS A 116 4.81 -4.77 -4.46
N THR A 117 3.86 -4.04 -5.02
CA THR A 117 2.55 -4.57 -5.40
C THR A 117 1.99 -3.79 -6.59
N MET A 118 0.97 -4.36 -7.24
CA MET A 118 0.24 -3.71 -8.34
C MET A 118 -1.13 -3.23 -7.89
N LEU A 119 -1.70 -2.26 -8.58
CA LEU A 119 -3.12 -1.99 -8.50
C LEU A 119 -3.87 -2.94 -9.43
N VAL A 120 -4.87 -3.63 -8.90
CA VAL A 120 -5.73 -4.57 -9.65
C VAL A 120 -7.19 -4.30 -9.34
N ALA A 121 -8.09 -4.86 -10.14
CA ALA A 121 -9.48 -5.01 -9.76
C ALA A 121 -9.75 -6.44 -9.28
N VAL A 122 -10.72 -6.59 -8.37
CA VAL A 122 -11.31 -7.88 -7.99
C VAL A 122 -12.80 -7.84 -8.26
N SER A 123 -13.34 -8.93 -8.78
CA SER A 123 -14.77 -9.04 -9.06
C SER A 123 -15.23 -10.49 -8.91
N TRP A 124 -16.50 -10.68 -8.59
CA TRP A 124 -17.09 -12.00 -8.54
C TRP A 124 -17.14 -12.63 -9.93
N PRO A 125 -16.88 -13.92 -10.11
CA PRO A 125 -16.67 -14.52 -11.43
C PRO A 125 -17.79 -14.25 -12.45
N GLU A 126 -19.05 -14.37 -12.05
CA GLU A 126 -20.19 -14.11 -12.93
C GLU A 126 -20.29 -12.62 -13.30
N ARG A 127 -20.03 -11.72 -12.36
CA ARG A 127 -20.00 -10.27 -12.57
C ARG A 127 -18.89 -9.88 -13.55
N ALA A 128 -17.69 -10.40 -13.29
CA ALA A 128 -16.54 -10.16 -14.16
C ALA A 128 -16.76 -10.68 -15.58
N GLN A 129 -17.36 -11.86 -15.73
CA GLN A 129 -17.69 -12.43 -17.04
C GLN A 129 -18.73 -11.58 -17.80
N ALA A 130 -19.70 -11.00 -17.11
CA ALA A 130 -20.69 -10.12 -17.72
C ALA A 130 -20.09 -8.76 -18.12
N LEU A 131 -19.29 -8.15 -17.22
CA LEU A 131 -18.61 -6.88 -17.51
C LEU A 131 -17.55 -7.01 -18.58
N PHE A 132 -16.74 -8.05 -18.53
CA PHE A 132 -15.55 -8.25 -19.37
C PHE A 132 -15.60 -9.63 -20.06
N PRO A 133 -16.50 -9.82 -21.08
CA PRO A 133 -16.64 -11.10 -21.76
C PRO A 133 -15.35 -11.61 -22.41
N GLY A 134 -14.43 -10.69 -22.77
CA GLY A 134 -13.10 -11.00 -23.30
C GLY A 134 -12.07 -11.36 -22.23
N GLY A 135 -12.40 -11.22 -20.94
CA GLY A 135 -11.49 -11.45 -19.81
C GLY A 135 -10.52 -10.29 -19.53
N GLU A 136 -10.53 -9.22 -20.33
CA GLU A 136 -9.67 -8.05 -20.17
C GLU A 136 -10.45 -6.89 -19.56
N PHE A 137 -9.85 -6.26 -18.54
CA PHE A 137 -10.41 -5.09 -17.88
C PHE A 137 -10.43 -3.87 -18.83
N GLN A 138 -11.51 -3.10 -18.79
CA GLN A 138 -11.69 -1.87 -19.60
C GLN A 138 -12.41 -0.80 -18.76
N TRP A 139 -11.78 0.35 -18.58
CA TRP A 139 -12.36 1.46 -17.83
C TRP A 139 -13.71 1.93 -18.40
N GLN A 140 -13.81 2.02 -19.73
CA GLN A 140 -15.06 2.42 -20.41
C GLN A 140 -16.24 1.50 -20.07
N ARG A 141 -16.01 0.18 -19.96
CA ARG A 141 -17.06 -0.76 -19.57
C ARG A 141 -17.54 -0.54 -18.14
N LEU A 142 -16.61 -0.17 -17.26
CA LEU A 142 -16.93 0.14 -15.88
C LEU A 142 -17.74 1.44 -15.79
N GLU A 143 -17.38 2.45 -16.57
CA GLU A 143 -18.12 3.71 -16.66
C GLU A 143 -19.54 3.50 -17.23
N ASP A 144 -19.67 2.80 -18.36
CA ASP A 144 -20.96 2.44 -18.96
C ASP A 144 -21.86 1.72 -17.94
N ALA A 145 -21.29 0.80 -17.13
CA ALA A 145 -22.02 0.08 -16.10
C ALA A 145 -22.52 0.99 -14.98
N MET A 146 -21.70 1.94 -14.55
CA MET A 146 -22.07 2.92 -13.53
C MET A 146 -23.10 3.93 -14.03
N GLU A 147 -23.02 4.35 -15.30
CA GLU A 147 -23.99 5.25 -15.92
C GLU A 147 -25.36 4.61 -16.07
N ASN A 148 -25.41 3.35 -16.51
CA ASN A 148 -26.66 2.60 -16.65
C ASN A 148 -27.23 2.16 -15.29
N GLY A 149 -26.39 1.85 -14.35
CA GLY A 149 -26.73 1.62 -12.94
C GLY A 149 -27.37 0.27 -12.61
N ASN A 150 -27.80 -0.51 -13.62
CA ASN A 150 -28.44 -1.81 -13.40
C ASN A 150 -27.86 -2.90 -14.29
N TRP A 151 -27.79 -4.11 -13.76
CA TRP A 151 -27.20 -5.26 -14.45
C TRP A 151 -27.94 -5.70 -15.71
N ASP A 152 -29.25 -5.60 -15.76
CA ASP A 152 -30.05 -5.95 -16.93
C ASP A 152 -29.80 -5.02 -18.14
N GLU A 153 -29.42 -3.77 -17.89
CA GLU A 153 -29.12 -2.79 -18.94
C GLU A 153 -27.71 -2.98 -19.52
N ILE A 154 -26.82 -3.66 -18.81
CA ILE A 154 -25.42 -3.88 -19.23
C ILE A 154 -25.11 -5.33 -19.62
N GLY A 155 -26.17 -6.15 -19.81
CA GLY A 155 -26.04 -7.55 -20.27
C GLY A 155 -25.79 -8.57 -19.16
N GLY A 156 -25.98 -8.21 -17.90
CA GLY A 156 -25.95 -9.09 -16.75
C GLY A 156 -27.31 -9.68 -16.41
N ASN A 157 -27.39 -10.35 -15.27
CA ASN A 157 -28.64 -10.92 -14.78
C ASN A 157 -29.46 -9.87 -14.03
N ALA A 158 -30.71 -9.64 -14.44
CA ALA A 158 -31.64 -8.69 -13.78
C ALA A 158 -31.82 -8.97 -12.27
N ALA A 159 -31.68 -10.22 -11.83
CA ALA A 159 -31.75 -10.57 -10.41
C ALA A 159 -30.58 -10.02 -9.57
N TRP A 160 -29.54 -9.52 -10.20
CA TRP A 160 -28.41 -8.91 -9.51
C TRP A 160 -28.68 -7.48 -9.05
N GLY A 161 -29.69 -6.80 -9.62
CA GLY A 161 -30.11 -5.46 -9.23
C GLY A 161 -29.19 -4.35 -9.75
N SER A 162 -28.81 -3.42 -8.87
CA SER A 162 -27.89 -2.33 -9.18
C SER A 162 -26.46 -2.81 -9.41
N PHE A 163 -25.71 -2.04 -10.19
CA PHE A 163 -24.27 -2.22 -10.36
C PHE A 163 -23.51 -1.37 -9.32
N ASP A 164 -22.65 -2.01 -8.54
CA ASP A 164 -21.95 -1.36 -7.44
C ASP A 164 -20.41 -1.52 -7.56
N PHE A 165 -19.76 -0.40 -7.91
CA PHE A 165 -18.30 -0.25 -7.89
C PHE A 165 -17.85 0.33 -6.54
N VAL A 166 -16.74 -0.18 -5.99
CA VAL A 166 -16.17 0.34 -4.76
C VAL A 166 -14.67 0.60 -4.89
N THR A 167 -14.22 1.70 -4.29
CA THR A 167 -12.82 2.09 -4.15
C THR A 167 -12.60 2.81 -2.83
N THR A 168 -11.35 3.06 -2.45
CA THR A 168 -11.02 3.80 -1.22
C THR A 168 -11.12 5.32 -1.42
N ASP A 169 -11.19 6.06 -0.31
CA ASP A 169 -11.18 7.53 -0.32
C ASP A 169 -9.82 8.07 -0.81
N PRO A 170 -9.74 8.75 -1.96
CA PRO A 170 -8.49 9.30 -2.49
C PRO A 170 -7.85 10.37 -1.59
N THR A 171 -8.61 10.98 -0.68
CA THR A 171 -8.05 11.96 0.27
C THR A 171 -7.23 11.32 1.38
N ARG A 172 -7.33 9.99 1.55
CA ARG A 172 -6.75 9.25 2.66
C ARG A 172 -5.93 8.03 2.24
N SER A 173 -6.24 7.45 1.08
CA SER A 173 -5.70 6.17 0.62
C SER A 173 -5.03 6.30 -0.75
N ASN A 174 -3.82 5.76 -0.85
CA ASN A 174 -3.07 5.74 -2.11
C ASN A 174 -3.78 4.90 -3.20
N SER A 175 -4.43 3.78 -2.87
CA SER A 175 -5.13 2.98 -3.89
C SER A 175 -6.28 3.75 -4.57
N GLY A 176 -7.01 4.56 -3.81
CA GLY A 176 -8.03 5.45 -4.37
C GLY A 176 -7.42 6.53 -5.28
N GLN A 177 -6.30 7.12 -4.89
CA GLN A 177 -5.55 8.07 -5.73
C GLN A 177 -5.13 7.43 -7.05
N LEU A 178 -4.55 6.22 -7.00
CA LEU A 178 -4.10 5.49 -8.18
C LEU A 178 -5.28 5.07 -9.07
N THR A 179 -6.39 4.62 -8.49
CA THR A 179 -7.62 4.29 -9.22
C THR A 179 -8.12 5.49 -10.01
N MET A 180 -8.31 6.63 -9.35
CA MET A 180 -8.79 7.84 -9.99
C MET A 180 -7.80 8.40 -11.01
N SER A 181 -6.50 8.23 -10.78
CA SER A 181 -5.45 8.64 -11.72
C SER A 181 -5.50 7.82 -13.02
N LEU A 182 -5.53 6.47 -12.91
CA LEU A 182 -5.60 5.60 -14.09
C LEU A 182 -6.90 5.80 -14.87
N TRP A 183 -8.03 5.93 -14.17
CA TRP A 183 -9.30 6.18 -14.83
C TRP A 183 -9.34 7.55 -15.52
N SER A 184 -8.85 8.60 -14.86
CA SER A 184 -8.69 9.93 -15.47
C SER A 184 -7.75 9.91 -16.67
N GLN A 185 -6.69 9.11 -16.64
CA GLN A 185 -5.77 8.92 -17.77
C GLN A 185 -6.49 8.28 -18.97
N SER A 186 -7.32 7.27 -18.71
CA SER A 186 -8.16 6.63 -19.74
C SER A 186 -9.14 7.63 -20.35
N GLU A 187 -9.89 8.36 -19.51
CA GLU A 187 -10.86 9.37 -19.94
C GLU A 187 -10.22 10.53 -20.71
N ALA A 188 -9.05 10.95 -20.28
CA ALA A 188 -8.30 11.99 -20.97
C ALA A 188 -7.74 11.53 -22.33
N ASN A 189 -7.76 10.22 -22.61
CA ASN A 189 -7.07 9.56 -23.72
C ASN A 189 -5.61 10.02 -23.83
N SER A 190 -4.90 9.98 -22.69
CA SER A 190 -3.55 10.49 -22.54
C SER A 190 -2.59 9.35 -22.17
N ASN A 191 -1.40 9.33 -22.77
CA ASN A 191 -0.36 8.36 -22.40
C ASN A 191 0.27 8.66 -21.04
N THR A 192 0.21 9.91 -20.60
CA THR A 192 0.72 10.36 -19.30
C THR A 192 -0.22 11.44 -18.78
N LEU A 193 -0.85 11.17 -17.62
CA LEU A 193 -1.76 12.11 -16.99
C LEU A 193 -1.01 13.34 -16.48
N ASN A 194 -1.56 14.52 -16.77
CA ASN A 194 -1.05 15.81 -16.28
C ASN A 194 -2.19 16.68 -15.72
N THR A 195 -1.84 17.74 -15.01
CA THR A 195 -2.82 18.57 -14.32
C THR A 195 -3.82 19.28 -15.27
N ALA A 196 -3.44 19.53 -16.54
CA ALA A 196 -4.36 20.14 -17.52
C ALA A 196 -5.46 19.17 -17.97
N ASP A 197 -5.23 17.85 -17.87
CA ASP A 197 -6.23 16.85 -18.24
C ASP A 197 -7.49 16.94 -17.37
N PHE A 198 -7.35 17.34 -16.12
CA PHE A 198 -8.48 17.53 -15.19
C PHE A 198 -9.41 18.72 -15.55
N GLY A 199 -9.00 19.55 -16.48
CA GLY A 199 -9.85 20.58 -17.07
C GLY A 199 -10.82 20.04 -18.14
N LYS A 200 -10.68 18.81 -18.60
CA LYS A 200 -11.56 18.16 -19.58
C LYS A 200 -12.90 17.79 -18.94
N ASN A 201 -14.01 18.04 -19.63
CA ASN A 201 -15.35 17.79 -19.10
C ASN A 201 -15.59 16.32 -18.74
N ASN A 202 -15.14 15.38 -19.58
CA ASN A 202 -15.29 13.95 -19.33
C ASN A 202 -14.55 13.53 -18.02
N VAL A 203 -13.34 14.03 -17.79
CA VAL A 203 -12.62 13.74 -16.52
C VAL A 203 -13.37 14.31 -15.32
N GLN A 204 -13.91 15.51 -15.41
CA GLN A 204 -14.71 16.10 -14.32
C GLN A 204 -16.00 15.32 -14.07
N THR A 205 -16.67 14.87 -15.14
CA THR A 205 -17.89 14.04 -15.06
C THR A 205 -17.59 12.71 -14.37
N LEU A 206 -16.46 12.09 -14.68
CA LEU A 206 -16.01 10.85 -14.03
C LEU A 206 -15.95 10.98 -12.51
N PHE A 207 -15.34 12.05 -11.98
CA PHE A 207 -15.27 12.25 -10.52
C PHE A 207 -16.66 12.33 -9.88
N GLY A 208 -17.62 13.02 -10.53
CA GLY A 208 -18.99 13.06 -10.07
C GLY A 208 -19.68 11.70 -10.13
N LEU A 209 -19.45 10.91 -11.19
CA LEU A 209 -20.00 9.57 -11.34
C LEU A 209 -19.49 8.64 -10.23
N VAL A 210 -18.17 8.55 -10.04
CA VAL A 210 -17.58 7.67 -9.02
C VAL A 210 -17.98 8.12 -7.62
N LYS A 211 -17.99 9.43 -7.34
CA LYS A 211 -18.37 9.97 -6.03
C LYS A 211 -19.80 9.60 -5.62
N ARG A 212 -20.74 9.60 -6.57
CA ARG A 212 -22.14 9.22 -6.31
C ARG A 212 -22.31 7.71 -6.12
N SER A 213 -21.48 6.90 -6.77
CA SER A 213 -21.56 5.44 -6.69
C SER A 213 -20.90 4.87 -5.45
N VAL A 214 -19.88 5.55 -4.91
CA VAL A 214 -19.11 5.08 -3.75
C VAL A 214 -19.58 5.80 -2.49
N TYR A 215 -20.50 5.17 -1.76
CA TYR A 215 -20.98 5.72 -0.49
C TYR A 215 -20.01 5.41 0.65
N GLN A 216 -19.58 6.45 1.39
CA GLN A 216 -18.65 6.35 2.51
C GLN A 216 -17.41 5.49 2.21
N PRO A 217 -16.57 5.88 1.24
CA PRO A 217 -15.43 5.07 0.82
C PRO A 217 -14.49 4.79 2.00
N PRO A 218 -14.04 3.54 2.19
CA PRO A 218 -13.10 3.18 3.24
C PRO A 218 -11.78 3.95 3.11
N ARG A 219 -11.15 4.21 4.25
CA ARG A 219 -9.88 4.95 4.33
C ARG A 219 -8.65 4.11 4.03
N SER A 220 -8.80 2.80 3.85
CA SER A 220 -7.69 1.90 3.54
C SER A 220 -8.15 0.72 2.70
N THR A 221 -7.22 0.19 1.90
CA THR A 221 -7.51 -0.88 0.94
C THR A 221 -7.82 -2.21 1.62
N ASP A 222 -7.21 -2.50 2.75
CA ASP A 222 -7.50 -3.74 3.48
C ASP A 222 -8.91 -3.74 4.07
N ILE A 223 -9.38 -2.62 4.63
CA ILE A 223 -10.76 -2.45 5.09
C ILE A 223 -11.73 -2.63 3.93
N LEU A 224 -11.45 -2.00 2.78
CA LEU A 224 -12.28 -2.13 1.58
C LEU A 224 -12.46 -3.60 1.17
N LEU A 225 -11.35 -4.34 1.06
CA LEU A 225 -11.42 -5.74 0.62
C LEU A 225 -12.09 -6.65 1.65
N GLN A 226 -11.88 -6.40 2.95
CA GLN A 226 -12.60 -7.12 4.01
C GLN A 226 -14.12 -6.90 3.93
N GLU A 227 -14.55 -5.66 3.71
CA GLU A 227 -15.97 -5.33 3.52
C GLU A 227 -16.52 -5.98 2.26
N PHE A 228 -15.80 -5.88 1.13
CA PHE A 228 -16.16 -6.54 -0.13
C PHE A 228 -16.38 -8.05 0.04
N ILE A 229 -15.44 -8.73 0.73
CA ILE A 229 -15.56 -10.16 1.01
C ILE A 229 -16.72 -10.46 1.95
N THR A 230 -16.90 -9.68 3.01
CA THR A 230 -17.89 -9.95 4.05
C THR A 230 -19.31 -9.75 3.53
N ARG A 231 -19.55 -8.69 2.77
CA ARG A 231 -20.87 -8.32 2.24
C ARG A 231 -21.24 -9.12 0.99
N GLY A 232 -20.24 -9.48 0.17
CA GLY A 232 -20.41 -10.34 -1.00
C GLY A 232 -21.01 -9.64 -2.22
N PRO A 233 -21.41 -10.45 -3.24
CA PRO A 233 -21.83 -9.94 -4.56
C PRO A 233 -23.18 -9.20 -4.58
N ASN A 234 -23.89 -9.11 -3.48
CA ASN A 234 -25.14 -8.35 -3.38
C ASN A 234 -24.94 -6.92 -2.88
N ASP A 235 -23.71 -6.55 -2.49
CA ASP A 235 -23.38 -5.22 -1.95
C ASP A 235 -22.29 -4.51 -2.79
N ALA A 236 -21.40 -5.28 -3.41
CA ALA A 236 -20.39 -4.74 -4.31
C ALA A 236 -20.00 -5.77 -5.38
N ASP A 237 -19.95 -5.36 -6.63
CA ASP A 237 -19.67 -6.20 -7.79
C ASP A 237 -18.21 -6.24 -8.16
N ILE A 238 -17.52 -5.10 -8.04
CA ILE A 238 -16.12 -4.94 -8.40
C ILE A 238 -15.45 -3.89 -7.50
N ALA A 239 -14.20 -4.15 -7.14
CA ALA A 239 -13.39 -3.26 -6.31
C ALA A 239 -11.99 -3.08 -6.89
N THR A 240 -11.37 -1.89 -6.69
CA THR A 240 -9.95 -1.67 -6.98
C THR A 240 -9.13 -1.79 -5.69
N VAL A 241 -8.13 -2.66 -5.71
CA VAL A 241 -7.31 -3.03 -4.54
C VAL A 241 -5.85 -3.30 -4.92
N TYR A 242 -4.98 -3.48 -3.94
CA TYR A 242 -3.64 -3.98 -4.22
C TYR A 242 -3.63 -5.50 -4.46
N GLU A 243 -2.83 -5.92 -5.44
CA GLU A 243 -2.60 -7.31 -5.79
C GLU A 243 -2.20 -8.15 -4.59
N SER A 244 -1.31 -7.64 -3.74
CA SER A 244 -0.85 -8.35 -2.54
C SER A 244 -2.00 -8.74 -1.63
N ILE A 245 -2.91 -7.82 -1.32
CA ILE A 245 -4.06 -8.10 -0.45
C ILE A 245 -5.05 -9.03 -1.16
N ALA A 246 -5.28 -8.81 -2.47
CA ALA A 246 -6.16 -9.67 -3.26
C ALA A 246 -5.67 -11.13 -3.28
N LEU A 247 -4.38 -11.34 -3.45
CA LEU A 247 -3.79 -12.69 -3.41
C LEU A 247 -3.85 -13.31 -2.02
N HIS A 248 -3.53 -12.52 -0.99
CA HIS A 248 -3.50 -12.99 0.39
C HIS A 248 -4.89 -13.39 0.92
N ARG A 249 -5.92 -12.59 0.63
CA ARG A 249 -7.29 -12.80 1.12
C ARG A 249 -8.17 -13.68 0.22
N TRP A 250 -7.61 -14.21 -0.86
CA TRP A 250 -8.39 -14.98 -1.84
C TRP A 250 -9.10 -16.20 -1.22
N GLU A 251 -8.41 -16.96 -0.38
CA GLU A 251 -9.00 -18.11 0.30
C GLU A 251 -10.11 -17.71 1.29
N GLN A 252 -9.97 -16.55 1.94
CA GLN A 252 -10.99 -16.01 2.82
C GLN A 252 -12.29 -15.72 2.04
N SER A 253 -12.22 -15.21 0.82
CA SER A 253 -13.40 -14.94 0.00
C SER A 253 -14.14 -16.23 -0.35
N SER A 254 -13.42 -17.30 -0.68
CA SER A 254 -13.99 -18.63 -0.91
C SER A 254 -14.69 -19.18 0.33
N ALA A 255 -14.06 -19.09 1.48
CA ALA A 255 -14.61 -19.58 2.75
C ALA A 255 -15.85 -18.79 3.20
N THR A 256 -15.91 -17.48 2.91
CA THR A 256 -17.01 -16.61 3.35
C THR A 256 -18.21 -16.66 2.39
N GLN A 257 -17.98 -16.63 1.08
CA GLN A 257 -19.02 -16.51 0.07
C GLN A 257 -19.30 -17.80 -0.70
N GLY A 258 -18.58 -18.89 -0.41
CA GLY A 258 -18.70 -20.17 -1.12
C GLY A 258 -18.05 -20.18 -2.52
N GLN A 259 -17.68 -19.02 -3.04
CA GLN A 259 -16.88 -18.86 -4.25
C GLN A 259 -15.90 -17.67 -4.08
N PRO A 260 -14.68 -17.78 -4.57
CA PRO A 260 -13.72 -16.67 -4.51
C PRO A 260 -13.97 -15.67 -5.65
N TYR A 261 -13.53 -14.41 -5.43
CA TYR A 261 -13.40 -13.45 -6.52
C TYR A 261 -12.27 -13.86 -7.49
N GLN A 262 -12.27 -13.29 -8.68
CA GLN A 262 -11.16 -13.32 -9.62
C GLN A 262 -10.42 -11.99 -9.63
N ILE A 263 -9.13 -12.02 -10.01
CA ILE A 263 -8.27 -10.85 -10.16
C ILE A 263 -8.29 -10.40 -11.62
N LEU A 264 -8.37 -9.10 -11.84
CA LEU A 264 -8.34 -8.46 -13.15
C LEU A 264 -7.22 -7.41 -13.13
N TYR A 265 -6.20 -7.61 -13.98
CA TYR A 265 -5.15 -6.59 -14.13
C TYR A 265 -5.67 -5.44 -14.96
N LEU A 266 -5.39 -4.22 -14.50
CA LEU A 266 -5.69 -3.00 -15.21
C LEU A 266 -4.68 -2.82 -16.35
N ASP A 267 -5.07 -2.16 -17.46
CA ASP A 267 -4.15 -1.85 -18.54
C ASP A 267 -4.30 -0.36 -18.96
N PRO A 268 -3.31 0.48 -18.65
CA PRO A 268 -2.14 0.19 -17.83
C PRO A 268 -2.49 -0.08 -16.38
N THR A 269 -1.65 -0.87 -15.67
CA THR A 269 -1.66 -0.92 -14.20
C THR A 269 -0.56 -0.03 -13.62
N ILE A 270 -0.54 0.15 -12.29
CA ILE A 270 0.51 0.89 -11.58
C ILE A 270 1.22 -0.04 -10.60
N GLU A 271 2.56 -0.08 -10.68
CA GLU A 271 3.40 -0.65 -9.62
C GLU A 271 3.56 0.37 -8.50
N THR A 272 3.33 -0.05 -7.26
CA THR A 272 3.67 0.74 -6.08
C THR A 272 4.75 0.05 -5.26
N VAL A 273 5.59 0.85 -4.60
CA VAL A 273 6.73 0.37 -3.83
C VAL A 273 6.63 0.90 -2.42
N SER A 274 6.26 0.01 -1.49
CA SER A 274 6.27 0.33 -0.07
C SER A 274 7.70 0.63 0.37
N THR A 275 7.90 1.81 0.95
CA THR A 275 9.22 2.36 1.25
C THR A 275 9.28 2.80 2.70
N ALA A 276 10.30 2.36 3.44
CA ALA A 276 10.51 2.65 4.85
C ALA A 276 11.41 3.87 5.04
N ALA A 277 11.01 4.81 5.90
CA ALA A 277 11.76 6.00 6.25
C ALA A 277 11.84 6.18 7.77
N ILE A 278 13.04 6.36 8.33
CA ILE A 278 13.26 6.68 9.74
C ILE A 278 13.12 8.19 9.91
N VAL A 279 12.18 8.63 10.72
CA VAL A 279 11.93 10.06 10.94
C VAL A 279 12.91 10.67 11.94
N ARG A 280 13.02 12.01 11.92
CA ARG A 280 13.91 12.75 12.86
C ARG A 280 13.18 13.37 14.04
N ARG A 281 11.88 13.68 13.87
CA ARG A 281 11.10 14.32 14.94
C ARG A 281 11.03 13.40 16.16
N ASP A 282 11.41 13.91 17.31
CA ASP A 282 11.20 13.37 18.66
C ASP A 282 11.73 11.94 18.89
N ILE A 283 12.69 11.47 18.07
CA ILE A 283 13.34 10.18 18.27
C ILE A 283 14.81 10.30 18.71
N SER A 284 15.23 9.39 19.57
CA SER A 284 16.61 9.28 20.03
C SER A 284 17.51 8.56 19.00
N GLY A 285 18.82 8.74 19.11
CA GLY A 285 19.77 7.96 18.30
C GLY A 285 19.73 6.45 18.58
N GLY A 286 19.25 6.04 19.74
CA GLY A 286 19.02 4.63 20.09
C GLY A 286 17.83 4.04 19.31
N GLU A 287 16.72 4.77 19.24
CA GLU A 287 15.54 4.40 18.44
C GLU A 287 15.84 4.39 16.96
N ALA A 288 16.55 5.40 16.44
CA ALA A 288 16.97 5.44 15.03
C ALA A 288 17.82 4.21 14.66
N LYS A 289 18.76 3.81 15.54
CA LYS A 289 19.55 2.60 15.32
C LYS A 289 18.72 1.31 15.39
N ALA A 290 17.78 1.21 16.32
CA ALA A 290 16.86 0.08 16.42
C ALA A 290 15.95 -0.02 15.17
N ALA A 291 15.47 1.13 14.68
CA ALA A 291 14.68 1.23 13.45
C ALA A 291 15.48 0.77 12.22
N GLN A 292 16.75 1.17 12.11
CA GLN A 292 17.61 0.71 11.01
C GLN A 292 17.82 -0.81 11.07
N GLN A 293 18.04 -1.38 12.26
CA GLN A 293 18.15 -2.84 12.41
C GLN A 293 16.89 -3.57 11.97
N PHE A 294 15.71 -3.00 12.22
CA PHE A 294 14.46 -3.57 11.75
C PHE A 294 14.33 -3.47 10.23
N ILE A 295 14.66 -2.34 9.63
CA ILE A 295 14.65 -2.19 8.16
C ILE A 295 15.62 -3.16 7.48
N ASP A 296 16.84 -3.29 8.00
CA ASP A 296 17.84 -4.25 7.49
C ASP A 296 17.34 -5.69 7.60
N PHE A 297 16.63 -6.02 8.69
CA PHE A 297 15.99 -7.31 8.87
C PHE A 297 14.90 -7.54 7.82
N LEU A 298 14.02 -6.56 7.54
CA LEU A 298 12.99 -6.68 6.51
C LEU A 298 13.56 -6.95 5.11
N LEU A 299 14.74 -6.42 4.82
CA LEU A 299 15.41 -6.56 3.51
C LEU A 299 16.16 -7.90 3.36
N ALA A 300 16.35 -8.66 4.42
CA ALA A 300 17.03 -9.93 4.36
C ALA A 300 16.20 -10.96 3.55
N PRO A 301 16.85 -11.88 2.78
CA PRO A 301 16.16 -12.80 1.87
C PRO A 301 15.05 -13.65 2.51
N GLU A 302 15.26 -14.10 3.75
CA GLU A 302 14.27 -14.88 4.50
C GLU A 302 13.00 -14.10 4.82
N GLN A 303 13.13 -12.80 5.09
CA GLN A 303 12.01 -11.90 5.37
C GLN A 303 11.34 -11.43 4.08
N GLN A 304 12.10 -11.28 3.01
CA GLN A 304 11.54 -11.02 1.69
C GLN A 304 10.64 -12.18 1.21
N ALA A 305 10.96 -13.43 1.59
CA ALA A 305 10.07 -14.56 1.35
C ALA A 305 8.72 -14.43 2.07
N VAL A 306 8.67 -13.80 3.25
CA VAL A 306 7.41 -13.53 3.97
C VAL A 306 6.52 -12.56 3.18
N PHE A 307 7.10 -11.51 2.59
CA PHE A 307 6.32 -10.59 1.73
C PHE A 307 5.73 -11.34 0.53
N ILE A 308 6.49 -12.23 -0.12
CA ILE A 308 6.00 -13.06 -1.23
C ILE A 308 4.86 -13.98 -0.78
N GLN A 309 4.96 -14.60 0.40
CA GLN A 309 3.89 -15.42 0.99
C GLN A 309 2.58 -14.63 1.24
N HIS A 310 2.69 -13.31 1.37
CA HIS A 310 1.56 -12.39 1.51
C HIS A 310 1.19 -11.68 0.20
N GLY A 311 1.64 -12.20 -0.95
CA GLY A 311 1.23 -11.73 -2.27
C GLY A 311 2.00 -10.50 -2.79
N PHE A 312 3.02 -10.03 -2.10
CA PHE A 312 3.89 -8.97 -2.60
C PHE A 312 4.88 -9.49 -3.64
N ARG A 313 5.27 -8.61 -4.54
CA ARG A 313 6.39 -8.85 -5.46
C ARG A 313 7.70 -8.44 -4.79
N PRO A 314 8.79 -9.22 -4.94
CA PRO A 314 10.07 -8.91 -4.31
C PRO A 314 10.74 -7.70 -4.96
N MET A 315 11.58 -7.02 -4.19
CA MET A 315 12.45 -5.96 -4.73
C MET A 315 13.44 -6.50 -5.77
N ASN A 316 13.89 -7.75 -5.61
CA ASN A 316 14.73 -8.43 -6.59
C ASN A 316 13.86 -9.21 -7.60
N ALA A 317 13.74 -8.70 -8.81
CA ALA A 317 12.95 -9.31 -9.89
C ALA A 317 13.43 -10.72 -10.34
N LYS A 318 14.60 -11.17 -9.89
CA LYS A 318 15.12 -12.52 -10.21
C LYS A 318 14.57 -13.62 -9.30
N VAL A 319 13.83 -13.27 -8.26
CA VAL A 319 13.22 -14.27 -7.38
C VAL A 319 11.99 -14.85 -8.08
N ASP A 320 11.96 -16.16 -8.23
CA ASP A 320 10.77 -16.86 -8.73
C ASP A 320 9.68 -16.89 -7.64
N LEU A 321 8.58 -16.18 -7.91
CA LEU A 321 7.44 -16.05 -7.02
C LEU A 321 6.80 -17.38 -6.65
N THR A 322 6.84 -18.37 -7.57
CA THR A 322 6.23 -19.68 -7.37
C THR A 322 7.10 -20.62 -6.56
N SER A 323 8.41 -20.35 -6.48
CA SER A 323 9.38 -21.19 -5.76
C SER A 323 9.35 -20.99 -4.24
N VAL A 324 8.76 -19.91 -3.76
CA VAL A 324 8.65 -19.62 -2.32
C VAL A 324 7.58 -20.50 -1.69
N PRO A 325 7.89 -21.28 -0.63
CA PRO A 325 6.89 -22.12 0.04
C PRO A 325 5.69 -21.31 0.52
N ASN A 326 4.48 -21.84 0.32
CA ASN A 326 3.20 -21.21 0.65
C ASN A 326 2.91 -19.89 -0.11
N SER A 327 3.62 -19.64 -1.20
CA SER A 327 3.35 -18.50 -2.06
C SER A 327 1.94 -18.59 -2.67
N PRO A 328 1.13 -17.51 -2.64
CA PRO A 328 -0.15 -17.49 -3.35
C PRO A 328 0.02 -17.61 -4.87
N TRP A 329 1.19 -17.25 -5.40
CA TRP A 329 1.53 -17.39 -6.81
C TRP A 329 1.63 -18.83 -7.28
N SER A 330 1.84 -19.81 -6.37
CA SER A 330 1.79 -21.24 -6.68
C SER A 330 0.37 -21.81 -6.67
N LYS A 331 -0.63 -21.02 -6.24
CA LYS A 331 -2.05 -21.39 -6.26
C LYS A 331 -2.65 -20.94 -7.59
N ASN A 332 -3.52 -21.74 -8.17
CA ASN A 332 -4.23 -21.39 -9.40
C ASN A 332 -5.35 -20.36 -9.11
N ILE A 333 -4.97 -19.16 -8.67
CA ILE A 333 -5.90 -18.07 -8.41
C ILE A 333 -6.37 -17.49 -9.74
N PRO A 334 -7.69 -17.45 -10.03
CA PRO A 334 -8.22 -16.96 -11.30
C PRO A 334 -7.78 -15.51 -11.57
N GLY A 335 -7.17 -15.31 -12.72
CA GLY A 335 -6.65 -14.00 -13.17
C GLY A 335 -5.27 -13.62 -12.62
N ALA A 336 -4.75 -14.27 -11.57
CA ALA A 336 -3.40 -13.98 -11.07
C ALA A 336 -2.31 -14.41 -12.07
N THR A 337 -1.31 -13.55 -12.29
CA THR A 337 -0.17 -13.83 -13.17
C THR A 337 1.15 -13.34 -12.57
N THR A 338 2.19 -14.15 -12.72
CA THR A 338 3.58 -13.75 -12.39
C THR A 338 4.14 -12.78 -13.40
N ASP A 339 3.76 -12.96 -14.68
CA ASP A 339 4.22 -12.18 -15.82
C ASP A 339 3.16 -11.19 -16.27
N LEU A 340 3.43 -9.91 -16.12
CA LEU A 340 2.54 -8.86 -16.59
C LEU A 340 2.73 -8.66 -18.09
N THR A 341 1.67 -8.90 -18.86
CA THR A 341 1.67 -8.70 -20.34
C THR A 341 1.23 -7.30 -20.73
N GLY A 342 0.54 -6.57 -19.84
CA GLY A 342 0.09 -5.20 -20.03
C GLY A 342 1.15 -4.16 -19.70
N GLN A 343 0.81 -2.89 -19.93
CA GLN A 343 1.68 -1.77 -19.59
C GLN A 343 1.66 -1.54 -18.07
N VAL A 344 2.86 -1.44 -17.49
CA VAL A 344 3.03 -1.04 -16.09
C VAL A 344 3.50 0.42 -16.06
N SER A 345 2.72 1.27 -15.40
CA SER A 345 3.02 2.67 -15.19
C SER A 345 3.64 2.90 -13.80
N ILE A 346 4.37 3.98 -13.67
CA ILE A 346 4.80 4.49 -12.35
C ILE A 346 3.66 5.32 -11.76
N PRO A 347 3.58 5.46 -10.43
CA PRO A 347 2.63 6.36 -9.79
C PRO A 347 2.76 7.79 -10.34
N PRO A 348 1.64 8.53 -10.45
CA PRO A 348 1.66 9.89 -10.99
C PRO A 348 2.40 10.86 -10.08
N ASP A 349 2.90 11.95 -10.66
CA ASP A 349 3.55 13.03 -9.92
C ASP A 349 2.62 13.65 -8.86
N ARG A 350 3.21 14.21 -7.82
CA ARG A 350 2.49 14.88 -6.72
C ARG A 350 1.44 15.89 -7.21
N SER A 351 1.76 16.72 -8.19
CA SER A 351 0.84 17.73 -8.74
C SER A 351 -0.43 17.10 -9.32
N VAL A 352 -0.32 15.91 -9.90
CA VAL A 352 -1.44 15.12 -10.41
C VAL A 352 -2.26 14.54 -9.27
N VAL A 353 -1.59 13.99 -8.25
CA VAL A 353 -2.26 13.44 -7.05
C VAL A 353 -3.02 14.55 -6.29
N GLU A 354 -2.43 15.73 -6.12
CA GLU A 354 -3.09 16.89 -5.52
C GLU A 354 -4.35 17.32 -6.32
N GLU A 355 -4.30 17.22 -7.65
CA GLU A 355 -5.47 17.53 -8.48
C GLU A 355 -6.54 16.44 -8.36
N VAL A 356 -6.17 15.15 -8.30
CA VAL A 356 -7.11 14.04 -8.00
C VAL A 356 -7.85 14.32 -6.69
N ILE A 357 -7.12 14.62 -5.63
CA ILE A 357 -7.70 14.92 -4.31
C ILE A 357 -8.65 16.14 -4.41
N ARG A 358 -8.24 17.19 -5.11
CA ARG A 358 -9.04 18.42 -5.29
C ARG A 358 -10.31 18.16 -6.08
N GLN A 359 -10.24 17.41 -7.17
CA GLN A 359 -11.42 17.03 -7.96
C GLN A 359 -12.37 16.15 -7.15
N TRP A 360 -11.85 15.18 -6.39
CA TRP A 360 -12.64 14.36 -5.49
C TRP A 360 -13.39 15.17 -4.43
N GLN A 361 -12.74 16.16 -3.82
CA GLN A 361 -13.36 17.03 -2.82
C GLN A 361 -14.44 17.95 -3.41
N ARG A 362 -14.30 18.37 -4.67
CA ARG A 362 -15.25 19.25 -5.38
C ARG A 362 -16.40 18.50 -6.03
N ALA A 363 -16.24 17.25 -6.34
CA ALA A 363 -17.27 16.41 -6.95
C ALA A 363 -18.49 16.28 -6.00
N ASN A 364 -19.70 16.41 -6.58
CA ASN A 364 -20.99 16.34 -5.88
C ASN A 364 -21.72 15.05 -6.22
#